data_ead3e4a0bba6057e7caf61c67fe1b0a7
#
_entry.id   ead3e4a0bba6057e7caf61c67fe1b0a7
#
_cell.length_a   1.000
_cell.length_b   1.000
_cell.length_c   1.000
_cell.angle_alpha   90.00
_cell.angle_beta   90.00
_cell.angle_gamma   90.00
#
_symmetry.space_group_name_H-M   'P 1'
#
loop_
_entity.id
_entity.type
_entity.pdbx_description
1 polymer ?
#
loop_
_entity_poly.entity_id
_entity_poly.type
_entity_poly.pdbx_seq_one_letter_code
_entity_poly.pdbx_strand_id
1 'polypeptide(L)'
;MPADLIAGIVVALALIPEAIAFSIIAGLNPTVGLYASFTMAVTIAFVGGRVGMVSAATGAMALLLKELVASTGDAKALALELVLAATLLTGFLQIVWGSLRIGRIMKYVPRAVLVGFVNALAILIFLAQLEQFHKAKEAGVEGLMYVMVAAGLAIIYLLPRLAKNISVLKSIPSPLVAIVVLTAVAVSQGMGLPTVGDMGALPTELPF
;
A
#
# COMPACT_ATOMS: atom_id res chain seq x y z
N MET A 1 6.93 -13.97 -22.43
CA MET A 1 5.48 -14.21 -22.13
C MET A 1 5.23 -15.00 -20.84
N PRO A 2 5.64 -16.27 -20.60
CA PRO A 2 5.34 -16.90 -19.30
C PRO A 2 6.00 -16.20 -18.11
N ALA A 3 7.21 -15.68 -18.25
CA ALA A 3 7.91 -14.96 -17.19
C ALA A 3 7.21 -13.62 -16.85
N ASP A 4 6.71 -12.91 -17.84
CA ASP A 4 6.00 -11.64 -17.65
C ASP A 4 4.65 -11.86 -16.94
N LEU A 5 3.95 -12.95 -17.28
CA LEU A 5 2.70 -13.33 -16.62
C LEU A 5 2.93 -13.65 -15.15
N ILE A 6 3.96 -14.46 -14.84
CA ILE A 6 4.32 -14.79 -13.47
C ILE A 6 4.72 -13.52 -12.70
N ALA A 7 5.52 -12.65 -13.29
CA ALA A 7 5.90 -11.38 -12.68
C ALA A 7 4.67 -10.50 -12.40
N GLY A 8 3.72 -10.43 -13.35
CA GLY A 8 2.47 -9.71 -13.17
C GLY A 8 1.62 -10.25 -12.01
N ILE A 9 1.49 -11.57 -11.89
CA ILE A 9 0.76 -12.20 -10.77
C ILE A 9 1.44 -11.89 -9.43
N VAL A 10 2.77 -12.01 -9.35
CA VAL A 10 3.52 -11.71 -8.12
C VAL A 10 3.35 -10.24 -7.71
N VAL A 11 3.42 -9.33 -8.68
CA VAL A 11 3.21 -7.89 -8.43
C VAL A 11 1.77 -7.62 -7.97
N ALA A 12 0.77 -8.20 -8.63
CA ALA A 12 -0.63 -8.04 -8.25
C ALA A 12 -0.88 -8.50 -6.80
N LEU A 13 -0.36 -9.68 -6.43
CA LEU A 13 -0.46 -10.20 -5.06
C LEU A 13 0.25 -9.32 -4.03
N ALA A 14 1.35 -8.68 -4.39
CA ALA A 14 2.06 -7.74 -3.51
C ALA A 14 1.32 -6.41 -3.36
N LEU A 15 0.66 -5.92 -4.43
CA LEU A 15 -0.06 -4.65 -4.43
C LEU A 15 -1.37 -4.67 -3.65
N ILE A 16 -2.05 -5.82 -3.55
CA ILE A 16 -3.31 -5.92 -2.80
C ILE A 16 -3.15 -5.46 -1.35
N PRO A 17 -2.26 -6.04 -0.52
CA PRO A 17 -2.08 -5.59 0.86
C PRO A 17 -1.56 -4.15 0.96
N GLU A 18 -0.76 -3.70 0.01
CA GLU A 18 -0.25 -2.33 -0.04
C GLU A 18 -1.39 -1.33 -0.30
N ALA A 19 -2.26 -1.60 -1.26
CA ALA A 19 -3.42 -0.76 -1.57
C ALA A 19 -4.38 -0.64 -0.38
N ILE A 20 -4.62 -1.76 0.31
CA ILE A 20 -5.43 -1.81 1.54
C ILE A 20 -4.79 -0.95 2.63
N ALA A 21 -3.50 -1.14 2.91
CA ALA A 21 -2.78 -0.42 3.95
C ALA A 21 -2.79 1.10 3.71
N PHE A 22 -2.57 1.55 2.49
CA PHE A 22 -2.59 2.98 2.16
C PHE A 22 -3.99 3.59 2.20
N SER A 23 -5.03 2.83 1.88
CA SER A 23 -6.42 3.29 2.08
C SER A 23 -6.74 3.51 3.55
N ILE A 24 -6.32 2.58 4.41
CA ILE A 24 -6.49 2.69 5.87
C ILE A 24 -5.72 3.89 6.42
N ILE A 25 -4.47 4.10 5.99
CA ILE A 25 -3.67 5.27 6.37
C ILE A 25 -4.34 6.57 5.94
N ALA A 26 -4.94 6.60 4.74
CA ALA A 26 -5.68 7.76 4.24
C ALA A 26 -7.03 7.98 4.95
N GLY A 27 -7.48 7.07 5.81
CA GLY A 27 -8.79 7.13 6.47
C GLY A 27 -9.97 6.76 5.56
N LEU A 28 -9.70 6.06 4.45
CA LEU A 28 -10.68 5.61 3.48
C LEU A 28 -11.00 4.12 3.66
N ASN A 29 -12.14 3.72 3.09
CA ASN A 29 -12.48 2.30 3.05
C ASN A 29 -11.46 1.51 2.19
N PRO A 30 -11.00 0.31 2.61
CA PRO A 30 -10.11 -0.55 1.85
C PRO A 30 -10.54 -0.82 0.41
N THR A 31 -11.85 -0.90 0.15
CA THR A 31 -12.43 -1.07 -1.20
C THR A 31 -12.00 0.02 -2.17
N VAL A 32 -11.93 1.28 -1.71
CA VAL A 32 -11.56 2.43 -2.55
C VAL A 32 -10.15 2.25 -3.11
N GLY A 33 -9.20 1.85 -2.26
CA GLY A 33 -7.82 1.62 -2.69
C GLY A 33 -7.66 0.42 -3.63
N LEU A 34 -8.42 -0.65 -3.39
CA LEU A 34 -8.41 -1.82 -4.26
C LEU A 34 -8.94 -1.48 -5.65
N TYR A 35 -10.07 -0.77 -5.74
CA TYR A 35 -10.62 -0.32 -7.02
C TYR A 35 -9.71 0.68 -7.72
N ALA A 36 -9.12 1.62 -7.00
CA ALA A 36 -8.16 2.57 -7.55
C ALA A 36 -6.92 1.86 -8.10
N SER A 37 -6.37 0.88 -7.37
CA SER A 37 -5.21 0.09 -7.81
C SER A 37 -5.52 -0.75 -9.04
N PHE A 38 -6.69 -1.38 -9.08
CA PHE A 38 -7.15 -2.15 -10.23
C PHE A 38 -7.29 -1.25 -11.47
N THR A 39 -8.02 -0.14 -11.34
CA THR A 39 -8.25 0.81 -12.46
C THR A 39 -6.92 1.38 -12.98
N MET A 40 -6.02 1.72 -12.06
CA MET A 40 -4.69 2.23 -12.41
C MET A 40 -3.87 1.16 -13.13
N ALA A 41 -3.83 -0.08 -12.64
CA ALA A 41 -3.09 -1.18 -13.24
C ALA A 41 -3.58 -1.47 -14.67
N VAL A 42 -4.90 -1.53 -14.87
CA VAL A 42 -5.53 -1.72 -16.19
C VAL A 42 -5.20 -0.55 -17.12
N THR A 43 -5.38 0.68 -16.67
CA THR A 43 -5.11 1.88 -17.49
C THR A 43 -3.65 1.94 -17.92
N ILE A 44 -2.72 1.70 -17.00
CA ILE A 44 -1.28 1.72 -17.28
C ILE A 44 -0.85 0.58 -18.20
N ALA A 45 -1.51 -0.57 -18.15
CA ALA A 45 -1.23 -1.67 -19.07
C ALA A 45 -1.45 -1.29 -20.54
N PHE A 46 -2.43 -0.40 -20.82
CA PHE A 46 -2.72 0.07 -22.17
C PHE A 46 -2.00 1.38 -22.55
N VAL A 47 -1.88 2.31 -21.61
CA VAL A 47 -1.37 3.68 -21.85
C VAL A 47 0.03 3.88 -21.30
N GLY A 48 0.55 2.93 -20.52
CA GLY A 48 1.85 3.03 -19.86
C GLY A 48 3.02 3.18 -20.82
N GLY A 49 3.97 4.03 -20.45
CA GLY A 49 5.05 4.47 -21.31
C GLY A 49 6.31 3.60 -21.30
N ARG A 50 6.44 2.60 -20.43
CA ARG A 50 7.69 1.82 -20.30
C ARG A 50 7.41 0.37 -19.93
N VAL A 51 8.11 -0.55 -20.61
CA VAL A 51 8.06 -1.98 -20.28
C VAL A 51 8.60 -2.20 -18.86
N GLY A 52 7.87 -2.97 -18.05
CA GLY A 52 8.24 -3.28 -16.67
C GLY A 52 7.97 -2.18 -15.66
N MET A 53 7.25 -1.11 -16.03
CA MET A 53 6.81 -0.07 -15.10
C MET A 53 5.46 -0.45 -14.48
N VAL A 54 5.38 -0.34 -13.17
CA VAL A 54 4.16 -0.51 -12.39
C VAL A 54 3.82 0.82 -11.74
N SER A 55 2.56 1.22 -11.81
CA SER A 55 2.03 2.37 -11.08
C SER A 55 1.10 1.89 -10.00
N ALA A 56 1.30 2.37 -8.79
CA ALA A 56 0.53 2.01 -7.61
C ALA A 56 0.33 3.22 -6.69
N ALA A 57 -0.52 3.05 -5.68
CA ALA A 57 -0.66 4.02 -4.61
C ALA A 57 0.68 4.25 -3.90
N THR A 58 0.89 5.46 -3.38
CA THR A 58 2.10 5.79 -2.63
C THR A 58 1.75 6.23 -1.20
N GLY A 59 2.58 5.83 -0.23
CA GLY A 59 2.39 6.22 1.16
C GLY A 59 2.43 7.73 1.37
N ALA A 60 3.20 8.47 0.55
CA ALA A 60 3.24 9.93 0.56
C ALA A 60 1.86 10.54 0.28
N MET A 61 1.18 10.06 -0.76
CA MET A 61 -0.16 10.55 -1.10
C MET A 61 -1.20 10.13 -0.06
N ALA A 62 -1.10 8.91 0.48
CA ALA A 62 -1.98 8.44 1.53
C ALA A 62 -1.93 9.34 2.79
N LEU A 63 -0.73 9.79 3.18
CA LEU A 63 -0.56 10.71 4.31
C LEU A 63 -1.16 12.09 4.05
N LEU A 64 -1.00 12.63 2.83
CA LEU A 64 -1.63 13.90 2.45
C LEU A 64 -3.16 13.79 2.41
N LEU A 65 -3.67 12.67 1.89
CA LEU A 65 -5.11 12.42 1.88
C LEU A 65 -5.68 12.24 3.29
N LYS A 66 -4.91 11.72 4.24
CA LYS A 66 -5.33 11.60 5.64
C LYS A 66 -5.75 12.95 6.23
N GLU A 67 -4.98 14.01 5.99
CA GLU A 67 -5.31 15.36 6.46
C GLU A 67 -6.56 15.90 5.77
N LEU A 68 -6.70 15.67 4.47
CA LEU A 68 -7.89 16.06 3.70
C LEU A 68 -9.15 15.36 4.22
N VAL A 69 -9.07 14.04 4.46
CA VAL A 69 -10.18 13.25 4.99
C VAL A 69 -10.51 13.68 6.43
N ALA A 70 -9.51 13.93 7.26
CA ALA A 70 -9.71 14.40 8.64
C ALA A 70 -10.41 15.76 8.71
N SER A 71 -10.21 16.62 7.73
CA SER A 71 -10.88 17.95 7.67
C SER A 71 -12.39 17.87 7.47
N THR A 72 -12.93 16.73 7.02
CA THR A 72 -14.36 16.52 6.80
C THR A 72 -15.11 16.01 8.03
N GLY A 73 -14.40 15.70 9.12
CA GLY A 73 -14.99 15.13 10.35
C GLY A 73 -15.69 13.79 10.06
N ASP A 74 -16.92 13.64 10.56
CA ASP A 74 -17.70 12.41 10.42
C ASP A 74 -18.40 12.23 9.05
N ALA A 75 -18.28 13.21 8.15
CA ALA A 75 -18.93 13.19 6.84
C ALA A 75 -18.18 12.32 5.82
N LYS A 76 -18.19 11.00 5.99
CA LYS A 76 -17.47 10.06 5.13
C LYS A 76 -17.79 10.16 3.64
N ALA A 77 -19.03 10.49 3.29
CA ALA A 77 -19.43 10.71 1.88
C ALA A 77 -18.71 11.92 1.30
N LEU A 78 -18.68 13.03 2.02
CA LEU A 78 -17.98 14.26 1.62
C LEU A 78 -16.46 14.01 1.51
N ALA A 79 -15.89 13.20 2.40
CA ALA A 79 -14.48 12.83 2.33
C ALA A 79 -14.13 12.14 1.02
N LEU A 80 -14.95 11.18 0.58
CA LEU A 80 -14.75 10.49 -0.69
C LEU A 80 -14.89 11.43 -1.89
N GLU A 81 -15.90 12.30 -1.89
CA GLU A 81 -16.10 13.29 -2.96
C GLU A 81 -14.90 14.24 -3.08
N LEU A 82 -14.39 14.74 -1.96
CA LEU A 82 -13.21 15.61 -1.94
C LEU A 82 -11.95 14.88 -2.45
N VAL A 83 -11.75 13.61 -2.07
CA VAL A 83 -10.63 12.80 -2.56
C VAL A 83 -10.75 12.59 -4.06
N LEU A 84 -11.93 12.30 -4.58
CA LEU A 84 -12.15 12.14 -6.03
C LEU A 84 -11.91 13.47 -6.76
N ALA A 85 -12.42 14.58 -6.25
CA ALA A 85 -12.17 15.89 -6.82
C ALA A 85 -10.67 16.26 -6.82
N ALA A 86 -9.97 16.02 -5.72
CA ALA A 86 -8.53 16.22 -5.62
C ALA A 86 -7.74 15.35 -6.60
N THR A 87 -8.18 14.10 -6.80
CA THR A 87 -7.57 13.16 -7.76
C THR A 87 -7.77 13.65 -9.19
N LEU A 88 -8.96 14.10 -9.56
CA LEU A 88 -9.25 14.67 -10.88
C LEU A 88 -8.42 15.92 -11.15
N LEU A 89 -8.37 16.83 -10.17
CA LEU A 89 -7.55 18.05 -10.28
C LEU A 89 -6.06 17.71 -10.43
N THR A 90 -5.56 16.77 -9.64
CA THR A 90 -4.16 16.29 -9.71
C THR A 90 -3.87 15.68 -11.07
N GLY A 91 -4.76 14.84 -11.60
CA GLY A 91 -4.64 14.25 -12.93
C GLY A 91 -4.59 15.33 -14.03
N PHE A 92 -5.45 16.33 -13.95
CA PHE A 92 -5.42 17.47 -14.89
C PHE A 92 -4.09 18.23 -14.82
N LEU A 93 -3.63 18.55 -13.62
CA LEU A 93 -2.33 19.24 -13.44
C LEU A 93 -1.16 18.39 -13.95
N GLN A 94 -1.18 17.08 -13.76
CA GLN A 94 -0.16 16.16 -14.27
C GLN A 94 -0.12 16.16 -15.80
N ILE A 95 -1.28 16.19 -16.48
CA ILE A 95 -1.33 16.30 -17.94
C ILE A 95 -0.73 17.63 -18.40
N VAL A 96 -1.07 18.75 -17.77
CA VAL A 96 -0.50 20.06 -18.07
C VAL A 96 1.02 20.05 -17.88
N TRP A 97 1.50 19.56 -16.75
CA TRP A 97 2.95 19.49 -16.47
C TRP A 97 3.68 18.52 -17.39
N GLY A 98 3.04 17.42 -17.75
CA GLY A 98 3.57 16.46 -18.73
C GLY A 98 3.75 17.10 -20.11
N SER A 99 2.74 17.85 -20.58
CA SER A 99 2.80 18.56 -21.87
C SER A 99 3.88 19.65 -21.88
N LEU A 100 4.08 20.34 -20.78
CA LEU A 100 5.15 21.32 -20.58
C LEU A 100 6.54 20.67 -20.37
N ARG A 101 6.59 19.34 -20.30
CA ARG A 101 7.83 18.56 -20.07
C ARG A 101 8.57 18.95 -18.78
N ILE A 102 7.84 19.39 -17.74
CA ILE A 102 8.40 19.82 -16.45
C ILE A 102 9.21 18.68 -15.79
N GLY A 103 8.88 17.43 -16.05
CA GLY A 103 9.66 16.27 -15.58
C GLY A 103 11.16 16.33 -15.92
N ARG A 104 11.57 17.12 -16.92
CA ARG A 104 12.99 17.33 -17.23
C ARG A 104 13.74 18.07 -16.11
N ILE A 105 13.05 18.82 -15.27
CA ILE A 105 13.64 19.52 -14.13
C ILE A 105 14.15 18.53 -13.09
N MET A 106 13.56 17.33 -13.00
CA MET A 106 13.97 16.29 -12.05
C MET A 106 15.45 15.87 -12.19
N LYS A 107 16.05 16.04 -13.37
CA LYS A 107 17.49 15.76 -13.56
C LYS A 107 18.41 16.69 -12.74
N TYR A 108 17.91 17.85 -12.32
CA TYR A 108 18.66 18.82 -11.53
C TYR A 108 18.47 18.60 -10.01
N VAL A 109 17.55 17.72 -9.60
CA VAL A 109 17.33 17.43 -8.19
C VAL A 109 18.48 16.58 -7.66
N PRO A 110 19.22 17.06 -6.65
CA PRO A 110 20.32 16.31 -6.04
C PRO A 110 19.83 15.00 -5.42
N ARG A 111 20.62 13.95 -5.49
CA ARG A 111 20.30 12.66 -4.86
C ARG A 111 20.03 12.78 -3.37
N ALA A 112 20.71 13.69 -2.68
CA ALA A 112 20.53 13.94 -1.26
C ALA A 112 19.06 14.34 -0.94
N VAL A 113 18.43 15.14 -1.78
CA VAL A 113 17.02 15.54 -1.62
C VAL A 113 16.10 14.34 -1.77
N LEU A 114 16.34 13.48 -2.76
CA LEU A 114 15.54 12.26 -2.96
C LEU A 114 15.68 11.29 -1.79
N VAL A 115 16.91 11.10 -1.31
CA VAL A 115 17.17 10.23 -0.14
C VAL A 115 16.52 10.81 1.13
N GLY A 116 16.64 12.13 1.35
CA GLY A 116 16.01 12.81 2.47
C GLY A 116 14.47 12.66 2.43
N PHE A 117 13.86 12.84 1.26
CA PHE A 117 12.42 12.65 1.06
C PHE A 117 11.97 11.22 1.37
N VAL A 118 12.68 10.21 0.86
CA VAL A 118 12.35 8.80 1.11
C VAL A 118 12.50 8.46 2.60
N ASN A 119 13.55 8.95 3.26
CA ASN A 119 13.74 8.72 4.68
C ASN A 119 12.65 9.40 5.52
N ALA A 120 12.26 10.62 5.18
CA ALA A 120 11.14 11.30 5.84
C ALA A 120 9.82 10.53 5.68
N LEU A 121 9.55 10.02 4.49
CA LEU A 121 8.38 9.17 4.25
C LEU A 121 8.42 7.88 5.08
N ALA A 122 9.57 7.22 5.17
CA ALA A 122 9.72 6.02 5.98
C ALA A 122 9.40 6.28 7.45
N ILE A 123 9.87 7.41 7.99
CA ILE A 123 9.56 7.83 9.37
C ILE A 123 8.07 8.11 9.53
N LEU A 124 7.45 8.86 8.62
CA LEU A 124 6.03 9.18 8.68
C LEU A 124 5.14 7.93 8.59
N ILE A 125 5.47 6.99 7.69
CA ILE A 125 4.76 5.72 7.57
C ILE A 125 4.92 4.90 8.84
N PHE A 126 6.12 4.86 9.42
CA PHE A 126 6.36 4.18 10.69
C PHE A 126 5.52 4.77 11.83
N LEU A 127 5.48 6.10 11.94
CA LEU A 127 4.67 6.79 12.96
C LEU A 127 3.17 6.50 12.76
N ALA A 128 2.69 6.44 11.51
CA ALA A 128 1.30 6.08 11.22
C ALA A 128 0.95 4.64 11.65
N GLN A 129 1.93 3.72 11.66
CA GLN A 129 1.72 2.36 12.15
C GLN A 129 1.58 2.32 13.69
N LEU A 130 2.14 3.26 14.43
CA LEU A 130 2.01 3.30 15.89
C LEU A 130 0.55 3.45 16.35
N GLU A 131 -0.29 4.08 15.55
CA GLU A 131 -1.73 4.18 15.82
C GLU A 131 -2.40 2.80 15.93
N GLN A 132 -1.94 1.81 15.15
CA GLN A 132 -2.45 0.44 15.22
C GLN A 132 -2.08 -0.25 16.54
N PHE A 133 -0.93 0.07 17.12
CA PHE A 133 -0.55 -0.44 18.44
C PHE A 133 -1.43 0.13 19.55
N HIS A 134 -1.84 1.40 19.45
CA HIS A 134 -2.79 1.97 20.41
C HIS A 134 -4.14 1.24 20.36
N LYS A 135 -4.65 0.97 19.16
CA LYS A 135 -5.89 0.19 18.98
C LYS A 135 -5.77 -1.24 19.52
N ALA A 136 -4.62 -1.89 19.31
CA ALA A 136 -4.35 -3.22 19.86
C ALA A 136 -4.29 -3.22 21.39
N LYS A 137 -3.78 -2.13 21.98
CA LYS A 137 -3.76 -1.95 23.43
C LYS A 137 -5.17 -1.80 23.99
N GLU A 138 -6.01 -1.01 23.37
CA GLU A 138 -7.43 -0.86 23.74
C GLU A 138 -8.18 -2.19 23.63
N ALA A 139 -7.84 -3.03 22.66
CA ALA A 139 -8.38 -4.37 22.48
C ALA A 139 -7.80 -5.44 23.44
N GLY A 140 -6.78 -5.08 24.25
CA GLY A 140 -6.14 -6.02 25.20
C GLY A 140 -5.21 -7.05 24.54
N VAL A 141 -4.87 -6.89 23.26
CA VAL A 141 -4.04 -7.83 22.48
C VAL A 141 -2.65 -7.26 22.14
N GLU A 142 -2.22 -6.26 22.88
CA GLU A 142 -0.95 -5.55 22.66
C GLU A 142 0.27 -6.49 22.59
N GLY A 143 0.39 -7.40 23.58
CA GLY A 143 1.50 -8.35 23.64
C GLY A 143 1.56 -9.27 22.44
N LEU A 144 0.39 -9.75 21.99
CA LEU A 144 0.25 -10.60 20.81
C LEU A 144 0.63 -9.83 19.53
N MET A 145 0.24 -8.57 19.43
CA MET A 145 0.60 -7.71 18.29
C MET A 145 2.12 -7.52 18.17
N TYR A 146 2.82 -7.28 19.27
CA TYR A 146 4.30 -7.20 19.26
C TYR A 146 4.94 -8.49 18.78
N VAL A 147 4.45 -9.64 19.24
CA VAL A 147 4.95 -10.95 18.79
C VAL A 147 4.72 -11.14 17.29
N MET A 148 3.53 -10.80 16.79
CA MET A 148 3.21 -10.91 15.37
C MET A 148 4.06 -9.98 14.51
N VAL A 149 4.29 -8.75 14.95
CA VAL A 149 5.17 -7.80 14.24
C VAL A 149 6.61 -8.31 14.23
N ALA A 150 7.14 -8.79 15.35
CA ALA A 150 8.48 -9.35 15.44
C ALA A 150 8.64 -10.60 14.54
N ALA A 151 7.64 -11.49 14.53
CA ALA A 151 7.61 -12.66 13.65
C ALA A 151 7.56 -12.24 12.17
N GLY A 152 6.75 -11.24 11.81
CA GLY A 152 6.68 -10.68 10.47
C GLY A 152 8.01 -10.12 10.00
N LEU A 153 8.66 -9.31 10.82
CA LEU A 153 10.00 -8.78 10.53
C LEU A 153 11.02 -9.92 10.41
N ALA A 154 10.97 -10.92 11.28
CA ALA A 154 11.84 -12.08 11.19
C ALA A 154 11.65 -12.82 9.85
N ILE A 155 10.44 -13.06 9.40
CA ILE A 155 10.16 -13.67 8.11
C ILE A 155 10.72 -12.80 6.98
N ILE A 156 10.44 -11.49 6.98
CA ILE A 156 10.87 -10.58 5.92
C ILE A 156 12.38 -10.52 5.78
N TYR A 157 13.14 -10.53 6.89
CA TYR A 157 14.59 -10.40 6.87
C TYR A 157 15.34 -11.74 6.78
N LEU A 158 14.81 -12.81 7.40
CA LEU A 158 15.46 -14.12 7.43
C LEU A 158 15.14 -14.95 6.18
N LEU A 159 13.90 -14.89 5.68
CA LEU A 159 13.48 -15.70 4.53
C LEU A 159 14.40 -15.52 3.31
N PRO A 160 14.75 -14.29 2.86
CA PRO A 160 15.65 -14.13 1.72
C PRO A 160 17.06 -14.68 1.96
N ARG A 161 17.50 -14.71 3.22
CA ARG A 161 18.81 -15.26 3.60
C ARG A 161 18.81 -16.79 3.60
N LEU A 162 17.74 -17.40 4.11
CA LEU A 162 17.57 -18.86 4.19
C LEU A 162 17.22 -19.46 2.83
N ALA A 163 16.45 -18.75 2.02
CA ALA A 163 15.95 -19.21 0.72
C ALA A 163 16.97 -19.05 -0.43
N LYS A 164 18.23 -18.69 -0.15
CA LYS A 164 19.27 -18.49 -1.18
C LYS A 164 19.43 -19.67 -2.15
N ASN A 165 19.14 -20.88 -1.70
CA ASN A 165 19.32 -22.11 -2.48
C ASN A 165 18.03 -22.62 -3.15
N ILE A 166 16.87 -21.98 -2.91
CA ILE A 166 15.57 -22.43 -3.42
C ILE A 166 15.08 -21.42 -4.45
N SER A 167 15.18 -21.76 -5.73
CA SER A 167 14.84 -20.87 -6.86
C SER A 167 13.40 -20.36 -6.82
N VAL A 168 12.45 -21.18 -6.37
CA VAL A 168 11.02 -20.81 -6.29
C VAL A 168 10.79 -19.74 -5.22
N LEU A 169 11.45 -19.85 -4.06
CA LEU A 169 11.29 -18.89 -2.96
C LEU A 169 11.89 -17.50 -3.26
N LYS A 170 12.85 -17.43 -4.17
CA LYS A 170 13.43 -16.16 -4.61
C LYS A 170 12.47 -15.28 -5.41
N SER A 171 11.50 -15.91 -6.07
CA SER A 171 10.51 -15.18 -6.88
C SER A 171 9.33 -14.64 -6.07
N ILE A 172 9.15 -15.12 -4.84
CA ILE A 172 8.02 -14.70 -3.99
C ILE A 172 8.50 -13.58 -3.06
N PRO A 173 7.81 -12.42 -3.05
CA PRO A 173 8.13 -11.34 -2.12
C PRO A 173 8.00 -11.81 -0.66
N SER A 174 9.05 -11.64 0.15
CA SER A 174 9.02 -12.03 1.56
C SER A 174 7.91 -11.38 2.39
N PRO A 175 7.47 -10.12 2.13
CA PRO A 175 6.31 -9.55 2.80
C PRO A 175 5.01 -10.33 2.53
N LEU A 176 4.83 -10.84 1.32
CA LEU A 176 3.65 -11.64 0.97
C LEU A 176 3.64 -12.96 1.77
N VAL A 177 4.78 -13.62 1.88
CA VAL A 177 4.92 -14.84 2.70
C VAL A 177 4.60 -14.53 4.16
N ALA A 178 5.11 -13.41 4.70
CA ALA A 178 4.83 -13.00 6.07
C ALA A 178 3.32 -12.81 6.30
N ILE A 179 2.62 -12.11 5.40
CA ILE A 179 1.17 -11.91 5.50
C ILE A 179 0.44 -13.25 5.49
N VAL A 180 0.72 -14.12 4.53
CA VAL A 180 0.03 -15.42 4.41
C VAL A 180 0.26 -16.29 5.64
N VAL A 181 1.52 -16.42 6.07
CA VAL A 181 1.87 -17.27 7.22
C VAL A 181 1.25 -16.73 8.52
N LEU A 182 1.41 -15.43 8.78
CA LEU A 182 0.90 -14.83 10.02
C LEU A 182 -0.63 -14.82 10.05
N THR A 183 -1.29 -14.58 8.92
CA THR A 183 -2.75 -14.68 8.83
C THR A 183 -3.22 -16.11 9.09
N ALA A 184 -2.57 -17.11 8.48
CA ALA A 184 -2.90 -18.52 8.72
C ALA A 184 -2.73 -18.90 10.20
N VAL A 185 -1.67 -18.45 10.85
CA VAL A 185 -1.45 -18.66 12.30
C VAL A 185 -2.52 -17.94 13.12
N ALA A 186 -2.81 -16.68 12.84
CA ALA A 186 -3.81 -15.90 13.56
C ALA A 186 -5.21 -16.54 13.48
N VAL A 187 -5.61 -16.99 12.29
CA VAL A 187 -6.90 -17.66 12.07
C VAL A 187 -6.94 -19.03 12.74
N SER A 188 -5.88 -19.84 12.60
CA SER A 188 -5.84 -21.19 13.18
C SER A 188 -5.85 -21.20 14.72
N GLN A 189 -5.27 -20.17 15.33
CA GLN A 189 -5.21 -20.02 16.78
C GLN A 189 -6.41 -19.24 17.36
N GLY A 190 -7.32 -18.74 16.51
CA GLY A 190 -8.45 -17.92 16.95
C GLY A 190 -8.03 -16.64 17.69
N MET A 191 -6.89 -16.07 17.30
CA MET A 191 -6.35 -14.85 17.91
C MET A 191 -7.28 -13.69 17.57
N GLY A 192 -7.90 -13.04 18.55
CA GLY A 192 -8.81 -11.89 18.38
C GLY A 192 -8.08 -10.61 17.92
N LEU A 193 -7.20 -10.72 16.94
CA LEU A 193 -6.48 -9.56 16.37
C LEU A 193 -7.39 -8.77 15.44
N PRO A 194 -7.27 -7.44 15.42
CA PRO A 194 -7.97 -6.60 14.43
C PRO A 194 -7.65 -7.05 13.00
N THR A 195 -8.68 -7.30 12.23
CA THR A 195 -8.56 -7.73 10.83
C THR A 195 -8.87 -6.59 9.87
N VAL A 196 -8.49 -6.77 8.61
CA VAL A 196 -8.87 -5.82 7.55
C VAL A 196 -10.39 -5.72 7.40
N GLY A 197 -11.11 -6.81 7.65
CA GLY A 197 -12.57 -6.84 7.64
C GLY A 197 -13.22 -5.94 8.69
N ASP A 198 -12.55 -5.73 9.83
CA ASP A 198 -13.03 -4.82 10.90
C ASP A 198 -12.86 -3.35 10.50
N MET A 199 -11.99 -3.05 9.54
CA MET A 199 -11.74 -1.70 9.06
C MET A 199 -12.61 -1.30 7.87
N GLY A 200 -13.26 -2.26 7.21
CA GLY A 200 -14.18 -2.00 6.11
C GLY A 200 -14.48 -3.26 5.30
N ALA A 201 -15.59 -3.23 4.58
CA ALA A 201 -15.96 -4.34 3.71
C ALA A 201 -14.95 -4.49 2.57
N LEU A 202 -14.56 -5.73 2.25
CA LEU A 202 -13.80 -6.02 1.05
C LEU A 202 -14.75 -6.16 -0.15
N PRO A 203 -14.34 -5.75 -1.36
CA PRO A 203 -15.19 -5.88 -2.52
C PRO A 203 -15.40 -7.36 -2.86
N THR A 204 -16.64 -7.75 -3.07
CA THR A 204 -17.03 -9.08 -3.55
C THR A 204 -17.25 -9.12 -5.05
N GLU A 205 -17.31 -7.94 -5.68
CA GLU A 205 -17.58 -7.77 -7.10
C GLU A 205 -16.50 -6.91 -7.76
N LEU A 206 -16.36 -7.06 -9.08
CA LEU A 206 -15.48 -6.20 -9.88
C LEU A 206 -16.11 -4.80 -10.05
N PRO A 207 -15.31 -3.76 -10.29
CA PRO A 207 -15.77 -2.37 -10.38
C PRO A 207 -16.49 -2.04 -11.71
N PHE A 208 -17.41 -2.89 -12.13
CA PHE A 208 -18.26 -2.67 -13.32
C PHE A 208 -19.72 -2.88 -12.97
#